data_ccd065ce1b2d9a82a3532c7d122b3a34
#
_entry.id   ccd065ce1b2d9a82a3532c7d122b3a34
#
_cell.length_a   1.000
_cell.length_b   1.000
_cell.length_c   1.000
_cell.angle_alpha   90.00
_cell.angle_beta   90.00
_cell.angle_gamma   90.00
#
_symmetry.space_group_name_H-M   'P 1'
#
loop_
_entity.id
_entity.type
_entity.pdbx_description
1 polymer ?
#
loop_
_entity_poly.entity_id
_entity_poly.type
_entity_poly.pdbx_seq_one_letter_code
_entity_poly.pdbx_strand_id
1 'polypeptide(L)'
;MHIISRDSPCYYLTSVAKDRLPVFRTDEIKRITCAALDEARRSGKFALYAYVIMPDHLHIITDSILSPSRTLQFINGITGHRIIDDLKEQNHESSLQKLRHEVRPRRYSHSLWDHHPDARLLLTEKMLMQRVHYTHQNPVRAGLVKRPEDYRWSSIRCWSGNTLDQEPLPMDLDRIKWRRSGGRAS
;
A
#
# COMPACT_ATOMS: atom_id res chain seq x y z
N MET A 1 -8.60 -25.83 5.68
CA MET A 1 -7.91 -24.54 5.64
C MET A 1 -8.24 -23.87 4.30
N HIS A 2 -9.03 -22.80 4.28
CA HIS A 2 -9.33 -22.09 3.02
C HIS A 2 -8.09 -21.27 2.63
N ILE A 3 -7.46 -21.62 1.52
CA ILE A 3 -6.31 -20.93 0.98
C ILE A 3 -6.83 -19.72 0.20
N ILE A 4 -6.52 -18.50 0.64
CA ILE A 4 -6.93 -17.25 0.00
C ILE A 4 -6.26 -17.11 -1.37
N SER A 5 -4.95 -17.36 -1.43
CA SER A 5 -4.14 -17.36 -2.64
C SER A 5 -3.72 -18.78 -3.01
N ARG A 6 -3.48 -19.04 -4.31
CA ARG A 6 -3.01 -20.35 -4.78
C ARG A 6 -1.60 -20.67 -4.33
N ASP A 7 -0.77 -19.66 -4.23
CA ASP A 7 0.67 -19.85 -4.30
C ASP A 7 1.41 -19.37 -3.05
N SER A 8 0.74 -18.58 -2.18
CA SER A 8 1.46 -17.95 -1.08
C SER A 8 0.57 -17.46 0.07
N PRO A 9 1.13 -17.27 1.27
CA PRO A 9 0.43 -16.67 2.39
C PRO A 9 -0.04 -15.25 2.07
N CYS A 10 -1.21 -14.87 2.62
CA CYS A 10 -1.76 -13.54 2.48
C CYS A 10 -1.48 -12.70 3.73
N TYR A 11 -1.05 -11.46 3.54
CA TYR A 11 -0.68 -10.56 4.61
C TYR A 11 -1.41 -9.21 4.50
N TYR A 12 -1.78 -8.68 5.65
CA TYR A 12 -2.15 -7.27 5.81
C TYR A 12 -0.93 -6.54 6.37
N LEU A 13 -0.44 -5.56 5.64
CA LEU A 13 0.76 -4.79 5.94
C LEU A 13 0.40 -3.34 6.22
N THR A 14 1.07 -2.73 7.19
CA THR A 14 0.95 -1.30 7.49
C THR A 14 2.34 -0.68 7.53
N SER A 15 2.55 0.38 6.76
CA SER A 15 3.76 1.20 6.81
C SER A 15 3.37 2.62 7.19
N VAL A 16 3.99 3.15 8.24
CA VAL A 16 3.74 4.49 8.78
C VAL A 16 4.91 5.39 8.42
N ALA A 17 4.63 6.62 7.97
CA ALA A 17 5.68 7.60 7.72
C ALA A 17 6.35 8.01 9.04
N LYS A 18 7.65 8.33 8.97
CA LYS A 18 8.45 8.76 10.12
C LYS A 18 7.72 9.85 10.90
N ASP A 19 7.58 9.68 12.21
CA ASP A 19 6.92 10.60 13.13
C ASP A 19 5.49 10.99 12.71
N ARG A 20 4.81 10.11 11.95
CA ARG A 20 3.49 10.34 11.35
C ARG A 20 3.44 11.62 10.50
N LEU A 21 4.54 12.00 9.90
CA LEU A 21 4.58 13.13 8.97
C LEU A 21 3.59 12.90 7.81
N PRO A 22 2.75 13.89 7.46
CA PRO A 22 1.75 13.73 6.40
C PRO A 22 2.38 13.87 5.02
N VAL A 23 3.31 12.98 4.69
CA VAL A 23 4.09 13.00 3.45
C VAL A 23 3.21 12.78 2.22
N PHE A 24 2.14 11.98 2.37
CA PHE A 24 1.24 11.62 1.27
C PHE A 24 0.03 12.58 1.13
N ARG A 25 0.20 13.88 1.40
CA ARG A 25 -0.90 14.85 1.29
C ARG A 25 -1.24 15.21 -0.14
N THR A 26 -0.25 15.35 -1.00
CA THR A 26 -0.44 15.78 -2.39
C THR A 26 -0.79 14.61 -3.29
N ASP A 27 -1.54 14.86 -4.35
CA ASP A 27 -1.84 13.85 -5.36
C ASP A 27 -0.60 13.42 -6.14
N GLU A 28 0.39 14.32 -6.29
CA GLU A 28 1.68 14.01 -6.89
C GLU A 28 2.40 12.89 -6.12
N ILE A 29 2.62 13.06 -4.81
CA ILE A 29 3.30 12.06 -3.97
C ILE A 29 2.50 10.74 -3.95
N LYS A 30 1.17 10.80 -3.94
CA LYS A 30 0.36 9.57 -4.01
C LYS A 30 0.50 8.86 -5.35
N ARG A 31 0.62 9.60 -6.47
CA ARG A 31 0.86 9.02 -7.80
C ARG A 31 2.22 8.34 -7.85
N ILE A 32 3.28 9.00 -7.35
CA ILE A 32 4.61 8.42 -7.21
C ILE A 32 4.55 7.15 -6.35
N THR A 33 3.81 7.20 -5.25
CA THR A 33 3.62 6.03 -4.37
C THR A 33 2.97 4.86 -5.10
N CYS A 34 1.91 5.10 -5.89
CA CYS A 34 1.26 4.05 -6.69
C CYS A 34 2.23 3.43 -7.71
N ALA A 35 2.99 4.25 -8.44
CA ALA A 35 3.99 3.77 -9.40
C ALA A 35 5.10 2.96 -8.69
N ALA A 36 5.56 3.42 -7.53
CA ALA A 36 6.57 2.72 -6.74
C ALA A 36 6.05 1.40 -6.14
N LEU A 37 4.77 1.33 -5.76
CA LEU A 37 4.12 0.08 -5.33
C LEU A 37 4.02 -0.93 -6.48
N ASP A 38 3.71 -0.47 -7.69
CA ASP A 38 3.70 -1.32 -8.88
C ASP A 38 5.10 -1.83 -9.23
N GLU A 39 6.13 -1.00 -9.10
CA GLU A 39 7.53 -1.40 -9.22
C GLU A 39 7.91 -2.45 -8.15
N ALA A 40 7.50 -2.21 -6.88
CA ALA A 40 7.80 -3.09 -5.77
C ALA A 40 7.17 -4.48 -5.95
N ARG A 41 5.90 -4.57 -6.38
CA ARG A 41 5.24 -5.87 -6.61
C ARG A 41 5.88 -6.65 -7.74
N ARG A 42 6.32 -5.98 -8.81
CA ARG A 42 7.03 -6.64 -9.92
C ARG A 42 8.41 -7.13 -9.49
N SER A 43 9.15 -6.32 -8.76
CA SER A 43 10.49 -6.66 -8.25
C SER A 43 10.44 -7.78 -7.21
N GLY A 44 9.47 -7.74 -6.29
CA GLY A 44 9.27 -8.72 -5.22
C GLY A 44 8.43 -9.93 -5.64
N LYS A 45 7.84 -9.92 -6.86
CA LYS A 45 6.98 -10.98 -7.42
C LYS A 45 5.82 -11.37 -6.50
N PHE A 46 5.14 -10.36 -5.90
CA PHE A 46 3.96 -10.55 -5.08
C PHE A 46 2.72 -9.92 -5.72
N ALA A 47 1.52 -10.39 -5.36
CA ALA A 47 0.27 -9.81 -5.82
C ALA A 47 -0.22 -8.72 -4.89
N LEU A 48 -0.97 -7.74 -5.42
CA LEU A 48 -1.67 -6.73 -4.64
C LEU A 48 -3.17 -6.97 -4.69
N TYR A 49 -3.79 -7.12 -3.52
CA TYR A 49 -5.23 -7.37 -3.40
C TYR A 49 -6.02 -6.14 -2.95
N ALA A 50 -5.46 -5.34 -2.06
CA ALA A 50 -6.05 -4.06 -1.67
C ALA A 50 -4.99 -3.08 -1.19
N TYR A 51 -5.29 -1.79 -1.33
CA TYR A 51 -4.47 -0.73 -0.76
C TYR A 51 -5.31 0.50 -0.41
N VAL A 52 -4.75 1.33 0.47
CA VAL A 52 -5.13 2.73 0.66
C VAL A 52 -3.89 3.54 1.04
N ILE A 53 -3.73 4.71 0.42
CA ILE A 53 -2.67 5.67 0.75
C ILE A 53 -3.30 6.78 1.60
N MET A 54 -3.04 6.75 2.90
CA MET A 54 -3.47 7.78 3.84
C MET A 54 -2.42 8.91 3.91
N PRO A 55 -2.73 10.08 4.49
CA PRO A 55 -1.77 11.20 4.54
C PRO A 55 -0.42 10.87 5.18
N ASP A 56 -0.38 9.95 6.14
CA ASP A 56 0.79 9.61 6.95
C ASP A 56 1.13 8.10 6.99
N HIS A 57 0.37 7.26 6.29
CA HIS A 57 0.59 5.80 6.27
C HIS A 57 -0.05 5.11 5.07
N LEU A 58 0.37 3.87 4.83
CA LEU A 58 -0.24 2.96 3.86
C LEU A 58 -0.82 1.73 4.57
N HIS A 59 -1.94 1.21 4.02
CA HIS A 59 -2.35 -0.18 4.24
C HIS A 59 -2.32 -0.93 2.93
N ILE A 60 -1.79 -2.15 2.96
CA ILE A 60 -1.68 -3.03 1.79
C ILE A 60 -2.11 -4.43 2.18
N ILE A 61 -2.88 -5.08 1.31
CA ILE A 61 -3.14 -6.53 1.38
C ILE A 61 -2.48 -7.18 0.19
N THR A 62 -1.63 -8.16 0.46
CA THR A 62 -0.78 -8.82 -0.53
C THR A 62 -0.66 -10.31 -0.25
N ASP A 63 -0.41 -11.13 -1.27
CA ASP A 63 0.24 -12.42 -1.06
C ASP A 63 1.74 -12.29 -1.30
N SER A 64 2.52 -13.16 -0.70
CA SER A 64 3.94 -13.22 -0.99
C SER A 64 4.54 -14.56 -0.54
N ILE A 65 5.36 -15.17 -1.40
CA ILE A 65 6.23 -16.29 -1.03
C ILE A 65 7.40 -15.83 -0.15
N LEU A 66 7.68 -14.53 -0.16
CA LEU A 66 8.68 -13.93 0.72
C LEU A 66 8.11 -13.76 2.13
N SER A 67 9.00 -13.65 3.13
CA SER A 67 8.58 -13.27 4.47
C SER A 67 7.94 -11.86 4.47
N PRO A 68 7.05 -11.56 5.43
CA PRO A 68 6.46 -10.22 5.55
C PRO A 68 7.51 -9.10 5.63
N SER A 69 8.58 -9.32 6.38
CA SER A 69 9.70 -8.38 6.49
C SER A 69 10.38 -8.13 5.15
N ARG A 70 10.58 -9.18 4.35
CA ARG A 70 11.21 -9.05 3.04
C ARG A 70 10.28 -8.35 2.04
N THR A 71 8.99 -8.65 2.07
CA THR A 71 7.97 -7.97 1.26
C THR A 71 7.93 -6.47 1.61
N LEU A 72 7.93 -6.14 2.91
CA LEU A 72 8.00 -4.74 3.38
C LEU A 72 9.30 -4.04 2.97
N GLN A 73 10.44 -4.75 2.89
CA GLN A 73 11.67 -4.16 2.37
C GLN A 73 11.54 -3.71 0.91
N PHE A 74 10.87 -4.49 0.05
CA PHE A 74 10.58 -4.06 -1.33
C PHE A 74 9.65 -2.85 -1.34
N ILE A 75 8.54 -2.93 -0.61
CA ILE A 75 7.53 -1.86 -0.56
C ILE A 75 8.16 -0.57 -0.01
N ASN A 76 8.71 -0.61 1.19
CA ASN A 76 9.22 0.57 1.88
C ASN A 76 10.52 1.09 1.24
N GLY A 77 11.38 0.20 0.74
CA GLY A 77 12.63 0.59 0.08
C GLY A 77 12.37 1.37 -1.20
N ILE A 78 11.55 0.81 -2.10
CA ILE A 78 11.28 1.43 -3.40
C ILE A 78 10.43 2.70 -3.24
N THR A 79 9.34 2.66 -2.46
CA THR A 79 8.50 3.85 -2.24
C THR A 79 9.26 4.95 -1.53
N GLY A 80 10.05 4.63 -0.51
CA GLY A 80 10.87 5.61 0.19
C GLY A 80 11.91 6.26 -0.72
N HIS A 81 12.59 5.47 -1.56
CA HIS A 81 13.58 5.98 -2.50
C HIS A 81 12.96 6.93 -3.52
N ARG A 82 11.88 6.52 -4.19
CA ARG A 82 11.20 7.34 -5.19
C ARG A 82 10.67 8.66 -4.65
N ILE A 83 10.08 8.65 -3.45
CA ILE A 83 9.56 9.87 -2.82
C ILE A 83 10.68 10.79 -2.37
N ILE A 84 11.76 10.26 -1.76
CA ILE A 84 12.89 11.08 -1.34
C ILE A 84 13.60 11.71 -2.55
N ASP A 85 13.72 10.99 -3.65
CA ASP A 85 14.32 11.52 -4.87
C ASP A 85 13.48 12.65 -5.48
N ASP A 86 12.15 12.47 -5.56
CA ASP A 86 11.24 13.53 -6.00
C ASP A 86 11.35 14.78 -5.10
N LEU A 87 11.35 14.60 -3.77
CA LEU A 87 11.51 15.72 -2.85
C LEU A 87 12.83 16.48 -3.03
N LYS A 88 13.91 15.80 -3.44
CA LYS A 88 15.19 16.43 -3.78
C LYS A 88 15.11 17.16 -5.11
N GLU A 89 14.57 16.52 -6.15
CA GLU A 89 14.41 17.10 -7.48
C GLU A 89 13.54 18.36 -7.46
N GLN A 90 12.49 18.36 -6.63
CA GLN A 90 11.61 19.50 -6.44
C GLN A 90 12.13 20.52 -5.38
N ASN A 91 13.31 20.32 -4.82
CA ASN A 91 13.93 21.18 -3.80
C ASN A 91 13.05 21.40 -2.55
N HIS A 92 12.33 20.37 -2.09
CA HIS A 92 11.51 20.41 -0.87
C HIS A 92 12.35 20.28 0.40
N GLU A 93 13.28 21.23 0.64
CA GLU A 93 14.26 21.22 1.74
C GLU A 93 13.62 21.04 3.13
N SER A 94 12.50 21.72 3.41
CA SER A 94 11.81 21.62 4.70
C SER A 94 11.26 20.20 4.97
N SER A 95 10.80 19.50 3.92
CA SER A 95 10.36 18.12 4.01
C SER A 95 11.54 17.16 4.20
N LEU A 96 12.59 17.35 3.43
CA LEU A 96 13.83 16.57 3.54
C LEU A 96 14.47 16.68 4.91
N GLN A 97 14.50 17.89 5.50
CA GLN A 97 15.03 18.09 6.84
C GLN A 97 14.29 17.27 7.89
N LYS A 98 12.95 17.20 7.82
CA LYS A 98 12.12 16.37 8.73
C LYS A 98 12.38 14.87 8.58
N LEU A 99 12.71 14.43 7.38
CA LEU A 99 12.99 13.02 7.06
C LEU A 99 14.44 12.62 7.32
N ARG A 100 15.31 13.55 7.75
CA ARG A 100 16.74 13.31 7.99
C ARG A 100 16.95 12.36 9.17
N HIS A 101 17.97 11.49 9.07
CA HIS A 101 18.43 10.69 10.19
C HIS A 101 19.30 11.52 11.14
N GLU A 102 18.90 11.62 12.40
CA GLU A 102 19.62 12.45 13.39
C GLU A 102 20.84 11.76 14.03
N VAL A 103 20.91 10.44 14.05
CA VAL A 103 21.76 9.74 15.05
C VAL A 103 22.91 8.92 14.47
N ARG A 104 23.00 8.63 13.18
CA ARG A 104 24.18 7.94 12.59
C ARG A 104 24.32 8.21 11.10
N PRO A 105 25.53 8.45 10.57
CA PRO A 105 25.77 8.43 9.12
C PRO A 105 25.56 7.01 8.62
N ARG A 106 24.36 6.69 8.19
CA ARG A 106 24.04 5.47 7.46
C ARG A 106 24.21 5.73 5.97
N ARG A 107 24.27 4.66 5.18
CA ARG A 107 24.31 4.70 3.71
C ARG A 107 23.24 5.61 3.10
N TYR A 108 22.14 5.84 3.83
CA TYR A 108 21.06 6.76 3.46
C TYR A 108 20.91 7.86 4.52
N SER A 109 20.89 9.12 4.07
CA SER A 109 20.76 10.29 4.94
C SER A 109 19.31 10.58 5.37
N HIS A 110 18.31 9.97 4.70
CA HIS A 110 16.89 10.20 4.93
C HIS A 110 16.13 8.88 5.06
N SER A 111 15.05 8.86 5.87
CA SER A 111 14.10 7.76 5.98
C SER A 111 12.68 8.30 5.86
N LEU A 112 11.91 7.72 4.94
CA LEU A 112 10.49 8.02 4.81
C LEU A 112 9.67 7.30 5.87
N TRP A 113 10.05 6.07 6.20
CA TRP A 113 9.26 5.14 6.99
C TRP A 113 9.74 5.02 8.43
N ASP A 114 8.79 4.84 9.35
CA ASP A 114 9.08 4.42 10.71
C ASP A 114 9.69 3.00 10.74
N HIS A 115 10.39 2.68 11.83
CA HIS A 115 11.13 1.42 11.97
C HIS A 115 10.26 0.22 12.36
N HIS A 116 8.98 0.43 12.67
CA HIS A 116 8.08 -0.60 13.19
C HIS A 116 6.84 -0.83 12.28
N PRO A 117 7.04 -1.38 11.07
CA PRO A 117 5.91 -1.77 10.25
C PRO A 117 5.14 -2.92 10.90
N ASP A 118 3.80 -2.89 10.80
CA ASP A 118 2.94 -3.98 11.27
C ASP A 118 2.63 -4.95 10.11
N ALA A 119 2.68 -6.26 10.39
CA ALA A 119 2.36 -7.30 9.44
C ALA A 119 1.51 -8.38 10.10
N ARG A 120 0.34 -8.66 9.54
CA ARG A 120 -0.61 -9.65 10.04
C ARG A 120 -0.93 -10.69 8.99
N LEU A 121 -0.77 -11.96 9.35
CA LEU A 121 -1.16 -13.08 8.51
C LEU A 121 -2.68 -13.19 8.43
N LEU A 122 -3.21 -13.34 7.21
CA LEU A 122 -4.63 -13.54 6.94
C LEU A 122 -4.86 -15.01 6.56
N LEU A 123 -5.52 -15.77 7.42
CA LEU A 123 -5.68 -17.22 7.27
C LEU A 123 -7.02 -17.61 6.62
N THR A 124 -8.02 -16.74 6.70
CA THR A 124 -9.38 -17.03 6.26
C THR A 124 -9.96 -15.94 5.37
N GLU A 125 -10.91 -16.31 4.52
CA GLU A 125 -11.67 -15.36 3.71
C GLU A 125 -12.33 -14.27 4.58
N LYS A 126 -12.90 -14.65 5.71
CA LYS A 126 -13.50 -13.71 6.67
C LYS A 126 -12.48 -12.66 7.13
N MET A 127 -11.26 -13.09 7.50
CA MET A 127 -10.19 -12.16 7.91
C MET A 127 -9.78 -11.24 6.75
N LEU A 128 -9.67 -11.78 5.53
CA LEU A 128 -9.37 -11.00 4.35
C LEU A 128 -10.43 -9.92 4.13
N MET A 129 -11.71 -10.31 4.09
CA MET A 129 -12.81 -9.36 3.84
C MET A 129 -12.93 -8.29 4.92
N GLN A 130 -12.72 -8.65 6.18
CA GLN A 130 -12.65 -7.67 7.27
C GLN A 130 -11.54 -6.65 7.05
N ARG A 131 -10.35 -7.09 6.60
CA ARG A 131 -9.21 -6.19 6.34
C ARG A 131 -9.39 -5.38 5.06
N VAL A 132 -9.98 -5.93 4.02
CA VAL A 132 -10.37 -5.19 2.81
C VAL A 132 -11.34 -4.07 3.17
N HIS A 133 -12.42 -4.40 3.90
CA HIS A 133 -13.38 -3.41 4.36
C HIS A 133 -12.72 -2.33 5.24
N TYR A 134 -11.91 -2.74 6.21
CA TYR A 134 -11.16 -1.80 7.07
C TYR A 134 -10.27 -0.87 6.24
N THR A 135 -9.52 -1.41 5.28
CA THR A 135 -8.64 -0.64 4.39
C THR A 135 -9.42 0.44 3.65
N HIS A 136 -10.56 0.09 3.07
CA HIS A 136 -11.36 1.03 2.28
C HIS A 136 -12.13 2.05 3.14
N GLN A 137 -12.44 1.73 4.40
CA GLN A 137 -13.11 2.65 5.33
C GLN A 137 -12.16 3.66 5.99
N ASN A 138 -10.83 3.50 5.88
CA ASN A 138 -9.88 4.42 6.50
C ASN A 138 -10.10 5.90 6.11
N PRO A 139 -10.28 6.27 4.82
CA PRO A 139 -10.50 7.66 4.44
C PRO A 139 -11.78 8.27 5.00
N VAL A 140 -12.85 7.47 5.12
CA VAL A 140 -14.12 7.91 5.73
C VAL A 140 -13.94 8.13 7.22
N ARG A 141 -13.30 7.17 7.91
CA ARG A 141 -13.02 7.27 9.36
C ARG A 141 -12.10 8.44 9.71
N ALA A 142 -11.21 8.81 8.79
CA ALA A 142 -10.35 9.98 8.92
C ALA A 142 -11.02 11.31 8.50
N GLY A 143 -12.28 11.27 8.05
CA GLY A 143 -13.02 12.45 7.60
C GLY A 143 -12.54 13.06 6.29
N LEU A 144 -11.75 12.31 5.50
CA LEU A 144 -11.23 12.79 4.21
C LEU A 144 -12.29 12.79 3.10
N VAL A 145 -13.22 11.84 3.16
CA VAL A 145 -14.33 11.69 2.23
C VAL A 145 -15.58 11.21 2.96
N LYS A 146 -16.76 11.36 2.35
CA LYS A 146 -18.01 10.86 2.93
C LYS A 146 -18.27 9.38 2.60
N ARG A 147 -17.84 8.92 1.43
CA ARG A 147 -18.00 7.53 0.98
C ARG A 147 -16.63 7.00 0.53
N PRO A 148 -16.33 5.71 0.74
CA PRO A 148 -15.05 5.13 0.35
C PRO A 148 -14.72 5.29 -1.14
N GLU A 149 -15.74 5.22 -2.01
CA GLU A 149 -15.63 5.31 -3.47
C GLU A 149 -15.13 6.69 -3.92
N ASP A 150 -15.37 7.73 -3.11
CA ASP A 150 -14.94 9.10 -3.39
C ASP A 150 -13.42 9.29 -3.17
N TYR A 151 -12.76 8.31 -2.53
CA TYR A 151 -11.32 8.37 -2.28
C TYR A 151 -10.52 7.70 -3.40
N ARG A 152 -9.92 8.50 -4.27
CA ARG A 152 -9.18 8.04 -5.46
C ARG A 152 -8.01 7.11 -5.12
N TRP A 153 -7.34 7.31 -3.98
CA TRP A 153 -6.08 6.65 -3.62
C TRP A 153 -6.28 5.39 -2.80
N SER A 154 -7.27 4.60 -3.23
CA SER A 154 -7.57 3.28 -2.67
C SER A 154 -8.07 2.34 -3.75
N SER A 155 -8.03 1.04 -3.47
CA SER A 155 -8.50 -0.02 -4.38
C SER A 155 -10.01 -0.28 -4.31
N ILE A 156 -10.81 0.55 -3.62
CA ILE A 156 -12.25 0.28 -3.43
C ILE A 156 -12.99 0.08 -4.76
N ARG A 157 -12.67 0.89 -5.79
CA ARG A 157 -13.34 0.80 -7.10
C ARG A 157 -13.06 -0.52 -7.80
N CYS A 158 -11.84 -1.06 -7.69
CA CYS A 158 -11.50 -2.39 -8.20
C CYS A 158 -12.34 -3.49 -7.51
N TRP A 159 -12.64 -3.32 -6.22
CA TRP A 159 -13.45 -4.27 -5.46
C TRP A 159 -14.94 -4.16 -5.73
N SER A 160 -15.46 -2.97 -6.00
CA SER A 160 -16.87 -2.72 -6.33
C SER A 160 -17.21 -2.94 -7.81
N GLY A 161 -16.22 -3.21 -8.67
CA GLY A 161 -16.41 -3.36 -10.11
C GLY A 161 -16.60 -2.04 -10.88
N ASN A 162 -16.37 -0.90 -10.22
CA ASN A 162 -16.50 0.45 -10.79
C ASN A 162 -15.12 1.06 -11.07
N THR A 163 -14.27 0.32 -11.77
CA THR A 163 -12.92 0.75 -12.11
C THR A 163 -12.92 1.97 -13.02
N LEU A 164 -11.95 2.85 -12.83
CA LEU A 164 -11.65 3.95 -13.76
C LEU A 164 -10.87 3.40 -14.97
N ASP A 165 -10.95 4.08 -16.12
CA ASP A 165 -10.13 3.76 -17.30
C ASP A 165 -8.63 3.75 -16.96
N GLN A 166 -8.23 4.61 -16.02
CA GLN A 166 -6.86 4.69 -15.50
C GLN A 166 -6.90 4.62 -13.96
N GLU A 167 -6.94 3.39 -13.42
CA GLU A 167 -6.75 3.20 -12.00
C GLU A 167 -5.30 3.55 -11.60
N PRO A 168 -5.10 4.27 -10.48
CA PRO A 168 -3.77 4.65 -10.03
C PRO A 168 -2.82 3.46 -9.82
N LEU A 169 -3.37 2.30 -9.43
CA LEU A 169 -2.62 1.07 -9.22
C LEU A 169 -3.50 -0.14 -9.54
N PRO A 170 -3.09 -1.02 -10.47
CA PRO A 170 -3.84 -2.22 -10.81
C PRO A 170 -3.79 -3.27 -9.69
N MET A 171 -4.92 -3.99 -9.51
CA MET A 171 -5.09 -5.04 -8.50
C MET A 171 -5.13 -6.43 -9.11
N ASP A 172 -4.54 -7.42 -8.44
CA ASP A 172 -4.45 -8.81 -8.88
C ASP A 172 -5.63 -9.65 -8.34
N LEU A 173 -6.87 -9.13 -8.42
CA LEU A 173 -8.04 -9.75 -7.80
C LEU A 173 -8.45 -11.09 -8.42
N ASP A 174 -8.08 -11.35 -9.66
CA ASP A 174 -8.28 -12.61 -10.38
C ASP A 174 -7.47 -13.77 -9.76
N ARG A 175 -6.41 -13.47 -9.01
CA ARG A 175 -5.60 -14.47 -8.28
C ARG A 175 -6.29 -14.98 -7.01
N ILE A 176 -7.31 -14.30 -6.50
CA ILE A 176 -8.07 -14.72 -5.32
C ILE A 176 -9.03 -15.85 -5.73
N LYS A 177 -8.82 -17.06 -5.20
CA LYS A 177 -9.48 -18.30 -5.65
C LYS A 177 -11.01 -18.24 -5.66
N TRP A 178 -11.64 -17.73 -4.62
CA TRP A 178 -13.09 -17.72 -4.50
C TRP A 178 -13.79 -16.67 -5.37
N ARG A 179 -13.10 -15.62 -5.81
CA ARG A 179 -13.65 -14.66 -6.78
C ARG A 179 -13.81 -15.26 -8.18
N ARG A 180 -13.01 -16.26 -8.55
CA ARG A 180 -13.17 -16.97 -9.83
C ARG A 180 -14.42 -17.83 -9.90
N SER A 181 -14.95 -18.27 -8.76
CA SER A 181 -16.15 -19.12 -8.70
C SER A 181 -17.47 -18.33 -8.88
N GLY A 182 -17.45 -17.00 -8.70
CA GLY A 182 -18.62 -16.13 -8.84
C GLY A 182 -18.79 -15.45 -10.20
N GLY A 183 -17.87 -15.67 -11.13
CA GLY A 183 -17.79 -14.97 -12.43
C GLY A 183 -18.49 -15.70 -13.59
N ARG A 184 -19.55 -16.51 -13.35
CA ARG A 184 -20.48 -16.99 -14.37
C ARG A 184 -21.89 -16.88 -13.83
N ALA A 185 -22.45 -15.71 -13.86
CA ALA A 185 -23.88 -15.53 -14.04
C ALA A 185 -24.07 -15.03 -15.47
N SER A 186 -24.63 -15.91 -16.26
CA SER A 186 -25.12 -15.73 -17.63
C SER A 186 -25.94 -14.47 -17.81
#